data_9c1289899208c947e09ac7be464085b2
#
_entry.id   9c1289899208c947e09ac7be464085b2
#
_cell.length_a   1.000
_cell.length_b   1.000
_cell.length_c   1.000
_cell.angle_alpha   90.00
_cell.angle_beta   90.00
_cell.angle_gamma   90.00
#
_symmetry.space_group_name_H-M   'P 1'
#
loop_
_entity.id
_entity.type
_entity.pdbx_description
1 polymer ?
#
loop_
_entity_poly.entity_id
_entity_poly.type
_entity_poly.pdbx_seq_one_letter_code
_entity_poly.pdbx_strand_id
1 'polypeptide(L)'
;MRNMNDDSGAVVRLDIALVERGVTDSRSKAQRLIESGKVRVNGTVASKASLKVTAADTLDADLGDDYVSRGAYKLVGAFDMFSQTGLRSAEGFDCLDIGASTGGFCDVLLRRGAAHVIALDVGHGQLDPRIAGNERIIEMSGVNIRDVEADDLPYRPSMIVSDVSFISLTYVIPVIARIAAPGAHVVLLVK
;
A
#
# COMPACT_ATOMS: atom_id res chain seq x y z
N MET A 1 -46.81 -18.23 -13.22
CA MET A 1 -46.66 -17.38 -12.03
C MET A 1 -45.51 -17.94 -11.22
N ARG A 2 -44.30 -17.40 -11.37
CA ARG A 2 -43.13 -17.73 -10.51
C ARG A 2 -43.10 -16.72 -9.38
N ASN A 3 -43.19 -17.22 -8.15
CA ASN A 3 -43.05 -16.39 -6.95
C ASN A 3 -41.69 -15.71 -6.95
N MET A 4 -41.69 -14.39 -6.98
CA MET A 4 -40.56 -13.58 -6.58
C MET A 4 -40.43 -13.73 -5.06
N ASN A 5 -39.49 -14.53 -4.60
CA ASN A 5 -39.15 -14.62 -3.19
C ASN A 5 -38.63 -13.25 -2.74
N ASP A 6 -39.34 -12.69 -1.80
CA ASP A 6 -39.01 -11.52 -1.00
C ASP A 6 -37.76 -11.83 -0.17
N ASP A 7 -36.57 -11.43 -0.66
CA ASP A 7 -35.28 -11.61 -0.01
C ASP A 7 -34.95 -10.45 0.97
N SER A 8 -35.98 -9.67 1.33
CA SER A 8 -35.85 -8.47 2.16
C SER A 8 -35.66 -8.73 3.66
N GLY A 9 -35.55 -9.99 4.10
CA GLY A 9 -35.52 -10.36 5.51
C GLY A 9 -34.31 -11.16 6.02
N ALA A 10 -33.32 -11.49 5.18
CA ALA A 10 -32.15 -12.25 5.64
C ALA A 10 -31.30 -11.42 6.59
N VAL A 11 -31.20 -11.86 7.86
CA VAL A 11 -30.38 -11.22 8.89
C VAL A 11 -29.01 -11.87 8.91
N VAL A 12 -27.99 -11.12 8.54
CA VAL A 12 -26.58 -11.58 8.52
C VAL A 12 -25.73 -10.84 9.54
N ARG A 13 -24.57 -11.39 9.84
CA ARG A 13 -23.59 -10.71 10.70
C ARG A 13 -22.94 -9.57 9.92
N LEU A 14 -22.61 -8.47 10.61
CA LEU A 14 -21.99 -7.30 10.01
C LEU A 14 -20.67 -7.62 9.30
N ASP A 15 -19.80 -8.46 9.92
CA ASP A 15 -18.53 -8.86 9.33
C ASP A 15 -18.70 -9.66 8.02
N ILE A 16 -19.79 -10.39 7.89
CA ILE A 16 -20.15 -11.12 6.67
C ILE A 16 -20.77 -10.17 5.66
N ALA A 17 -21.73 -9.34 6.07
CA ALA A 17 -22.40 -8.38 5.20
C ALA A 17 -21.43 -7.41 4.51
N LEU A 18 -20.38 -6.96 5.22
CA LEU A 18 -19.34 -6.09 4.64
C LEU A 18 -18.60 -6.76 3.49
N VAL A 19 -18.36 -8.08 3.57
CA VAL A 19 -17.70 -8.83 2.48
C VAL A 19 -18.69 -9.09 1.34
N GLU A 20 -19.90 -9.56 1.63
CA GLU A 20 -20.92 -9.88 0.63
C GLU A 20 -21.33 -8.66 -0.20
N ARG A 21 -21.31 -7.47 0.40
CA ARG A 21 -21.59 -6.19 -0.29
C ARG A 21 -20.35 -5.53 -0.94
N GLY A 22 -19.21 -6.22 -0.92
CA GLY A 22 -17.95 -5.71 -1.53
C GLY A 22 -17.34 -4.52 -0.83
N VAL A 23 -17.75 -4.20 0.42
CA VAL A 23 -17.16 -3.11 1.21
C VAL A 23 -15.75 -3.48 1.67
N THR A 24 -15.50 -4.77 1.92
CA THR A 24 -14.18 -5.30 2.24
C THR A 24 -13.91 -6.60 1.47
N ASP A 25 -12.62 -6.92 1.28
CA ASP A 25 -12.17 -8.12 0.58
C ASP A 25 -12.11 -9.38 1.48
N SER A 26 -12.17 -9.21 2.80
CA SER A 26 -12.10 -10.34 3.74
C SER A 26 -12.77 -10.06 5.08
N ARG A 27 -13.24 -11.12 5.74
CA ARG A 27 -13.84 -11.04 7.09
C ARG A 27 -12.85 -10.52 8.13
N SER A 28 -11.59 -10.90 8.03
CA SER A 28 -10.54 -10.43 8.95
C SER A 28 -10.35 -8.92 8.85
N LYS A 29 -10.43 -8.36 7.65
CA LYS A 29 -10.39 -6.91 7.43
C LYS A 29 -11.65 -6.23 7.96
N ALA A 30 -12.83 -6.78 7.68
CA ALA A 30 -14.08 -6.30 8.23
C ALA A 30 -14.06 -6.22 9.77
N GLN A 31 -13.61 -7.28 10.44
CA GLN A 31 -13.51 -7.32 11.90
C GLN A 31 -12.58 -6.24 12.46
N ARG A 32 -11.40 -6.06 11.86
CA ARG A 32 -10.47 -4.99 12.27
C ARG A 32 -11.05 -3.58 12.10
N LEU A 33 -11.76 -3.33 11.01
CA LEU A 33 -12.42 -2.04 10.78
C LEU A 33 -13.52 -1.79 11.83
N ILE A 34 -14.30 -2.81 12.17
CA ILE A 34 -15.34 -2.71 13.20
C ILE A 34 -14.70 -2.45 14.58
N GLU A 35 -13.68 -3.21 14.95
CA GLU A 35 -12.96 -3.07 16.23
C GLU A 35 -12.29 -1.69 16.37
N SER A 36 -11.83 -1.11 15.26
CA SER A 36 -11.24 0.24 15.25
C SER A 36 -12.27 1.38 15.15
N GLY A 37 -13.58 1.06 15.20
CA GLY A 37 -14.67 2.05 15.16
C GLY A 37 -14.85 2.72 13.79
N LYS A 38 -14.32 2.13 12.73
CA LYS A 38 -14.34 2.65 11.35
C LYS A 38 -15.54 2.21 10.54
N VAL A 39 -16.48 1.45 11.12
CA VAL A 39 -17.70 0.98 10.45
C VAL A 39 -18.91 1.64 11.08
N ARG A 40 -19.83 2.11 10.24
CA ARG A 40 -21.12 2.65 10.66
C ARG A 40 -22.25 1.83 10.04
N VAL A 41 -23.28 1.58 10.83
CA VAL A 41 -24.54 1.00 10.40
C VAL A 41 -25.61 2.05 10.61
N ASN A 42 -26.29 2.46 9.55
CA ASN A 42 -27.31 3.53 9.59
C ASN A 42 -26.75 4.82 10.26
N GLY A 43 -25.49 5.17 9.98
CA GLY A 43 -24.80 6.33 10.54
C GLY A 43 -24.24 6.17 11.96
N THR A 44 -24.56 5.07 12.66
CA THR A 44 -24.07 4.78 14.02
C THR A 44 -22.86 3.89 14.00
N VAL A 45 -21.80 4.22 14.76
CA VAL A 45 -20.56 3.40 14.84
C VAL A 45 -20.89 2.02 15.40
N ALA A 46 -20.49 0.99 14.65
CA ALA A 46 -20.62 -0.39 15.06
C ALA A 46 -19.35 -0.85 15.82
N SER A 47 -19.54 -1.50 16.97
CA SER A 47 -18.44 -2.00 17.82
C SER A 47 -18.35 -3.52 17.88
N LYS A 48 -19.28 -4.24 17.24
CA LYS A 48 -19.32 -5.71 17.29
C LYS A 48 -19.48 -6.32 15.90
N ALA A 49 -18.54 -7.17 15.51
CA ALA A 49 -18.59 -7.91 14.25
C ALA A 49 -19.81 -8.83 14.13
N SER A 50 -20.35 -9.26 15.26
CA SER A 50 -21.56 -10.10 15.33
C SER A 50 -22.88 -9.33 15.26
N LEU A 51 -22.83 -7.98 15.15
CA LEU A 51 -24.03 -7.16 14.96
C LEU A 51 -24.85 -7.71 13.79
N LYS A 52 -26.15 -7.84 13.99
CA LYS A 52 -27.08 -8.32 12.97
C LYS A 52 -27.55 -7.16 12.11
N VAL A 53 -27.43 -7.34 10.80
CA VAL A 53 -27.85 -6.36 9.79
C VAL A 53 -28.71 -7.06 8.72
N THR A 54 -29.57 -6.29 8.07
CA THR A 54 -30.46 -6.71 6.98
C THR A 54 -30.08 -6.01 5.69
N ALA A 55 -30.65 -6.43 4.57
CA ALA A 55 -30.42 -5.77 3.28
C ALA A 55 -30.83 -4.28 3.29
N ALA A 56 -31.75 -3.88 4.15
CA ALA A 56 -32.25 -2.49 4.28
C ALA A 56 -31.25 -1.58 5.06
N ASP A 57 -30.31 -2.14 5.81
CA ASP A 57 -29.35 -1.35 6.58
C ASP A 57 -28.28 -0.76 5.68
N THR A 58 -27.99 0.53 5.85
CA THR A 58 -26.87 1.22 5.20
C THR A 58 -25.59 0.88 5.94
N LEU A 59 -24.62 0.33 5.21
CA LEU A 59 -23.28 0.05 5.73
C LEU A 59 -22.29 1.05 5.13
N ASP A 60 -21.59 1.74 5.99
CA ASP A 60 -20.52 2.67 5.63
C ASP A 60 -19.24 2.28 6.38
N ALA A 61 -18.09 2.29 5.70
CA ALA A 61 -16.82 1.96 6.30
C ALA A 61 -15.75 2.97 5.86
N ASP A 62 -15.09 3.57 6.85
CA ASP A 62 -13.84 4.28 6.61
C ASP A 62 -12.74 3.25 6.38
N LEU A 63 -12.49 2.93 5.12
CA LEU A 63 -11.44 1.99 4.73
C LEU A 63 -10.04 2.53 5.00
N GLY A 64 -9.95 3.83 5.34
CA GLY A 64 -8.69 4.54 5.47
C GLY A 64 -7.91 4.53 4.16
N ASP A 65 -6.64 4.80 4.26
CA ASP A 65 -5.70 4.54 3.16
C ASP A 65 -5.46 3.03 3.07
N ASP A 66 -6.25 2.36 2.24
CA ASP A 66 -6.14 0.91 2.00
C ASP A 66 -4.93 0.61 1.12
N TYR A 67 -3.74 0.81 1.70
CA TYR A 67 -2.49 0.46 1.04
C TYR A 67 -2.37 -1.05 0.85
N VAL A 68 -1.65 -1.46 -0.20
CA VAL A 68 -1.41 -2.87 -0.53
C VAL A 68 -0.72 -3.66 0.59
N SER A 69 -0.01 -2.99 1.50
CA SER A 69 0.56 -3.61 2.68
C SER A 69 0.64 -2.65 3.88
N ARG A 70 0.70 -3.22 5.10
CA ARG A 70 0.91 -2.44 6.33
C ARG A 70 2.27 -1.73 6.37
N GLY A 71 3.26 -2.24 5.61
CA GLY A 71 4.56 -1.59 5.47
C GLY A 71 4.47 -0.16 4.96
N ALA A 72 3.47 0.15 4.12
CA ALA A 72 3.18 1.47 3.58
C ALA A 72 3.15 2.58 4.64
N TYR A 73 2.56 2.31 5.80
CA TYR A 73 2.44 3.31 6.88
C TYR A 73 3.77 3.79 7.43
N LYS A 74 4.85 3.04 7.26
CA LYS A 74 6.20 3.47 7.64
C LYS A 74 6.67 4.62 6.75
N LEU A 75 6.43 4.52 5.44
CA LEU A 75 6.78 5.59 4.50
C LEU A 75 5.83 6.78 4.63
N VAL A 76 4.53 6.55 4.86
CA VAL A 76 3.58 7.63 5.18
C VAL A 76 4.07 8.42 6.39
N GLY A 77 4.40 7.72 7.49
CA GLY A 77 4.94 8.35 8.70
C GLY A 77 6.23 9.12 8.47
N ALA A 78 7.12 8.63 7.59
CA ALA A 78 8.35 9.35 7.23
C ALA A 78 8.02 10.66 6.49
N PHE A 79 7.11 10.63 5.51
CA PHE A 79 6.68 11.85 4.83
C PHE A 79 6.04 12.86 5.77
N ASP A 80 5.16 12.40 6.67
CA ASP A 80 4.46 13.28 7.61
C ASP A 80 5.45 13.91 8.61
N MET A 81 6.42 13.14 9.10
CA MET A 81 7.40 13.59 10.07
C MET A 81 8.43 14.55 9.48
N PHE A 82 8.91 14.28 8.26
CA PHE A 82 10.06 14.99 7.67
C PHE A 82 9.69 16.02 6.61
N SER A 83 8.39 16.21 6.31
CA SER A 83 7.92 17.22 5.35
C SER A 83 8.42 18.63 5.69
N GLN A 84 8.40 18.98 6.97
CA GLN A 84 8.86 20.30 7.45
C GLN A 84 10.39 20.44 7.48
N THR A 85 11.13 19.35 7.38
CA THR A 85 12.61 19.33 7.42
C THR A 85 13.22 19.14 6.03
N GLY A 86 12.41 19.23 4.98
CA GLY A 86 12.86 19.26 3.60
C GLY A 86 12.60 17.99 2.79
N LEU A 87 12.01 16.95 3.36
CA LEU A 87 11.57 15.81 2.57
C LEU A 87 10.35 16.21 1.72
N ARG A 88 10.54 16.22 0.41
CA ARG A 88 9.47 16.57 -0.55
C ARG A 88 8.53 15.39 -0.75
N SER A 89 7.26 15.68 -1.12
CA SER A 89 6.35 14.66 -1.65
C SER A 89 6.93 14.01 -2.90
N ALA A 90 6.46 12.80 -3.23
CA ALA A 90 6.89 12.09 -4.43
C ALA A 90 6.36 12.67 -5.75
N GLU A 91 5.57 13.74 -5.71
CA GLU A 91 4.92 14.33 -6.88
C GLU A 91 5.92 14.68 -7.99
N GLY A 92 5.73 14.06 -9.14
CA GLY A 92 6.56 14.25 -10.33
C GLY A 92 7.96 13.63 -10.25
N PHE A 93 8.29 12.89 -9.20
CA PHE A 93 9.60 12.25 -9.06
C PHE A 93 9.65 10.89 -9.74
N ASP A 94 10.81 10.60 -10.32
CA ASP A 94 11.21 9.25 -10.72
C ASP A 94 11.79 8.55 -9.50
N CYS A 95 11.10 7.51 -9.03
CA CYS A 95 11.35 6.88 -7.75
C CYS A 95 11.96 5.47 -7.90
N LEU A 96 12.69 5.03 -6.86
CA LEU A 96 13.17 3.67 -6.71
C LEU A 96 12.78 3.15 -5.32
N ASP A 97 12.08 2.03 -5.26
CA ASP A 97 11.80 1.27 -4.05
C ASP A 97 12.71 0.04 -4.00
N ILE A 98 13.69 0.06 -3.07
CA ILE A 98 14.65 -1.02 -2.88
C ILE A 98 14.09 -1.99 -1.85
N GLY A 99 13.82 -3.23 -2.28
CA GLY A 99 13.12 -4.24 -1.47
C GLY A 99 11.62 -4.04 -1.51
N ALA A 100 11.06 -3.86 -2.71
CA ALA A 100 9.67 -3.50 -2.92
C ALA A 100 8.67 -4.53 -2.34
N SER A 101 9.03 -5.83 -2.31
CA SER A 101 8.19 -6.91 -1.78
C SER A 101 6.77 -6.84 -2.35
N THR A 102 5.74 -6.75 -1.52
CA THR A 102 4.34 -6.60 -1.96
C THR A 102 3.99 -5.20 -2.50
N GLY A 103 4.92 -4.27 -2.51
CA GLY A 103 4.75 -2.93 -3.09
C GLY A 103 4.13 -1.90 -2.17
N GLY A 104 4.24 -2.07 -0.85
CA GLY A 104 3.67 -1.12 0.11
C GLY A 104 4.22 0.30 -0.07
N PHE A 105 5.53 0.45 -0.27
CA PHE A 105 6.15 1.75 -0.51
C PHE A 105 5.84 2.25 -1.92
N CYS A 106 5.84 1.37 -2.92
CA CYS A 106 5.42 1.71 -4.29
C CYS A 106 4.01 2.33 -4.31
N ASP A 107 3.04 1.75 -3.59
CA ASP A 107 1.66 2.25 -3.51
C ASP A 107 1.61 3.67 -2.91
N VAL A 108 2.39 3.92 -1.84
CA VAL A 108 2.50 5.27 -1.25
C VAL A 108 3.07 6.27 -2.26
N LEU A 109 4.14 5.90 -2.96
CA LEU A 109 4.77 6.75 -3.97
C LEU A 109 3.81 7.08 -5.11
N LEU A 110 3.08 6.08 -5.62
CA LEU A 110 2.07 6.26 -6.66
C LEU A 110 0.96 7.22 -6.24
N ARG A 111 0.41 7.03 -5.03
CA ARG A 111 -0.65 7.89 -4.48
C ARG A 111 -0.17 9.31 -4.19
N ARG A 112 1.11 9.49 -3.91
CA ARG A 112 1.74 10.81 -3.72
C ARG A 112 2.22 11.44 -5.04
N GLY A 113 1.82 10.88 -6.19
CA GLY A 113 2.02 11.49 -7.50
C GLY A 113 3.37 11.22 -8.15
N ALA A 114 4.09 10.16 -7.77
CA ALA A 114 5.33 9.76 -8.46
C ALA A 114 5.09 9.64 -9.97
N ALA A 115 6.03 10.14 -10.77
CA ALA A 115 5.98 9.99 -12.23
C ALA A 115 6.17 8.52 -12.60
N HIS A 116 7.22 7.90 -12.08
CA HIS A 116 7.49 6.48 -12.24
C HIS A 116 8.04 5.90 -10.93
N VAL A 117 7.91 4.59 -10.75
CA VAL A 117 8.44 3.86 -9.59
C VAL A 117 9.11 2.57 -10.09
N ILE A 118 10.41 2.47 -9.92
CA ILE A 118 11.12 1.19 -10.06
C ILE A 118 10.86 0.38 -8.78
N ALA A 119 10.20 -0.77 -8.92
CA ALA A 119 10.00 -1.74 -7.87
C ALA A 119 11.08 -2.82 -7.96
N LEU A 120 12.17 -2.66 -7.19
CA LEU A 120 13.33 -3.56 -7.22
C LEU A 120 13.28 -4.54 -6.05
N ASP A 121 13.33 -5.85 -6.35
CA ASP A 121 13.38 -6.89 -5.34
C ASP A 121 14.15 -8.12 -5.85
N VAL A 122 14.77 -8.86 -4.92
CA VAL A 122 15.41 -10.16 -5.22
C VAL A 122 14.39 -11.28 -5.47
N GLY A 123 13.18 -11.12 -4.97
CA GLY A 123 12.06 -12.04 -5.21
C GLY A 123 11.40 -11.81 -6.57
N HIS A 124 10.48 -12.70 -6.92
CA HIS A 124 9.72 -12.63 -8.17
C HIS A 124 8.22 -12.64 -7.88
N GLY A 125 7.45 -11.87 -8.66
CA GLY A 125 5.99 -11.91 -8.65
C GLY A 125 5.38 -11.59 -7.27
N GLN A 126 6.00 -10.71 -6.49
CA GLN A 126 5.55 -10.40 -5.14
C GLN A 126 4.58 -9.21 -5.10
N LEU A 127 4.58 -8.34 -6.12
CA LEU A 127 3.74 -7.15 -6.12
C LEU A 127 2.25 -7.53 -6.01
N ASP A 128 1.54 -6.78 -5.17
CA ASP A 128 0.09 -6.93 -5.02
C ASP A 128 -0.61 -6.67 -6.36
N PRO A 129 -1.58 -7.51 -6.78
CA PRO A 129 -2.31 -7.33 -8.04
C PRO A 129 -2.96 -5.95 -8.23
N ARG A 130 -3.24 -5.24 -7.15
CA ARG A 130 -3.82 -3.88 -7.20
C ARG A 130 -2.87 -2.84 -7.81
N ILE A 131 -1.57 -3.08 -7.78
CA ILE A 131 -0.56 -2.18 -8.33
C ILE A 131 0.30 -2.86 -9.40
N ALA A 132 0.36 -4.18 -9.43
CA ALA A 132 1.03 -4.92 -10.49
C ALA A 132 0.39 -4.56 -11.84
N GLY A 133 1.20 -4.21 -12.82
CA GLY A 133 0.72 -3.76 -14.14
C GLY A 133 0.29 -2.28 -14.21
N ASN A 134 0.45 -1.50 -13.14
CA ASN A 134 0.33 -0.04 -13.25
C ASN A 134 1.42 0.51 -14.19
N GLU A 135 1.02 1.31 -15.18
CA GLU A 135 1.92 1.84 -16.23
C GLU A 135 3.10 2.68 -15.69
N ARG A 136 2.96 3.21 -14.47
CA ARG A 136 4.01 3.95 -13.79
C ARG A 136 4.97 3.08 -12.97
N ILE A 137 4.72 1.76 -12.87
CA ILE A 137 5.61 0.81 -12.18
C ILE A 137 6.49 0.09 -13.20
N ILE A 138 7.77 0.09 -12.91
CA ILE A 138 8.78 -0.69 -13.62
C ILE A 138 9.28 -1.77 -12.67
N GLU A 139 8.83 -3.00 -12.88
CA GLU A 139 9.21 -4.12 -12.02
C GLU A 139 10.59 -4.65 -12.39
N MET A 140 11.52 -4.66 -11.41
CA MET A 140 12.84 -5.25 -11.50
C MET A 140 12.95 -6.40 -10.50
N SER A 141 12.31 -7.51 -10.83
CA SER A 141 12.28 -8.74 -10.02
C SER A 141 13.54 -9.58 -10.22
N GLY A 142 13.97 -10.27 -9.16
CA GLY A 142 15.18 -11.12 -9.18
C GLY A 142 16.49 -10.34 -9.19
N VAL A 143 16.46 -9.05 -8.90
CA VAL A 143 17.63 -8.17 -8.95
C VAL A 143 18.16 -7.88 -7.55
N ASN A 144 19.46 -8.17 -7.35
CA ASN A 144 20.12 -7.78 -6.11
C ASN A 144 20.64 -6.34 -6.24
N ILE A 145 20.23 -5.47 -5.33
CA ILE A 145 20.66 -4.06 -5.33
C ILE A 145 22.20 -3.90 -5.35
N ARG A 146 22.95 -4.84 -4.81
CA ARG A 146 24.44 -4.80 -4.78
C ARG A 146 25.06 -4.82 -6.16
N ASP A 147 24.37 -5.42 -7.12
CA ASP A 147 24.86 -5.64 -8.48
C ASP A 147 24.37 -4.56 -9.47
N VAL A 148 23.58 -3.58 -9.00
CA VAL A 148 22.96 -2.56 -9.84
C VAL A 148 23.94 -1.40 -10.11
N GLU A 149 24.09 -1.09 -11.38
CA GLU A 149 24.79 0.10 -11.88
C GLU A 149 23.77 1.14 -12.41
N ALA A 150 24.23 2.38 -12.60
CA ALA A 150 23.35 3.45 -13.06
C ALA A 150 22.75 3.18 -14.46
N ASP A 151 23.48 2.47 -15.31
CA ASP A 151 23.08 2.17 -16.69
C ASP A 151 22.09 0.98 -16.76
N ASP A 152 21.92 0.22 -15.65
CA ASP A 152 20.93 -0.83 -15.55
C ASP A 152 19.52 -0.27 -15.30
N LEU A 153 19.41 1.00 -14.88
CA LEU A 153 18.16 1.64 -14.55
C LEU A 153 17.62 2.47 -15.72
N PRO A 154 16.31 2.49 -15.97
CA PRO A 154 15.71 3.29 -17.03
C PRO A 154 15.88 4.80 -16.83
N TYR A 155 16.17 5.21 -15.59
CA TYR A 155 16.46 6.60 -15.20
C TYR A 155 17.27 6.64 -13.90
N ARG A 156 17.91 7.76 -13.62
CA ARG A 156 18.49 8.05 -12.30
C ARG A 156 17.40 8.49 -11.34
N PRO A 157 17.11 7.73 -10.28
CA PRO A 157 16.02 8.07 -9.37
C PRO A 157 16.32 9.35 -8.59
N SER A 158 15.32 10.23 -8.54
CA SER A 158 15.34 11.47 -7.76
C SER A 158 14.73 11.32 -6.36
N MET A 159 14.06 10.17 -6.11
CA MET A 159 13.63 9.74 -4.79
C MET A 159 13.89 8.24 -4.63
N ILE A 160 14.57 7.86 -3.55
CA ILE A 160 14.88 6.45 -3.25
C ILE A 160 14.33 6.12 -1.87
N VAL A 161 13.57 5.03 -1.79
CA VAL A 161 13.01 4.52 -0.54
C VAL A 161 13.46 3.08 -0.33
N SER A 162 13.57 2.65 0.94
CA SER A 162 13.94 1.26 1.24
C SER A 162 13.47 0.81 2.62
N ASP A 163 12.89 -0.38 2.66
CA ASP A 163 12.60 -1.15 3.89
C ASP A 163 13.16 -2.58 3.78
N VAL A 164 14.45 -2.69 3.46
CA VAL A 164 15.11 -3.99 3.29
C VAL A 164 15.26 -4.76 4.58
N SER A 165 15.12 -6.08 4.48
CA SER A 165 15.47 -7.06 5.51
C SER A 165 16.54 -8.00 4.94
N PHE A 166 17.33 -8.63 5.82
CA PHE A 166 18.37 -9.60 5.45
C PHE A 166 19.60 -9.05 4.69
N ILE A 167 19.69 -7.72 4.51
CA ILE A 167 20.87 -7.04 3.96
C ILE A 167 21.18 -5.82 4.83
N SER A 168 22.47 -5.58 5.10
CA SER A 168 22.90 -4.36 5.80
C SER A 168 22.83 -3.15 4.88
N LEU A 169 22.34 -2.03 5.40
CA LEU A 169 22.39 -0.74 4.69
C LEU A 169 23.78 -0.30 4.30
N THR A 170 24.84 -0.83 4.96
CA THR A 170 26.24 -0.57 4.60
C THR A 170 26.58 -1.05 3.18
N TYR A 171 25.85 -2.02 2.65
CA TYR A 171 25.97 -2.46 1.25
C TYR A 171 25.05 -1.68 0.30
N VAL A 172 23.95 -1.17 0.80
CA VAL A 172 22.93 -0.46 -0.01
C VAL A 172 23.33 0.99 -0.25
N ILE A 173 23.81 1.70 0.79
CA ILE A 173 24.13 3.12 0.72
C ILE A 173 25.18 3.46 -0.36
N PRO A 174 26.29 2.71 -0.54
CA PRO A 174 27.23 2.97 -1.60
C PRO A 174 26.64 2.85 -3.01
N VAL A 175 25.70 1.91 -3.18
CA VAL A 175 24.98 1.75 -4.45
C VAL A 175 24.08 2.94 -4.70
N ILE A 176 23.28 3.35 -3.69
CA ILE A 176 22.43 4.56 -3.79
C ILE A 176 23.25 5.76 -4.22
N ALA A 177 24.43 5.98 -3.61
CA ALA A 177 25.31 7.11 -3.96
C ALA A 177 25.76 7.09 -5.43
N ARG A 178 25.86 5.89 -6.03
CA ARG A 178 26.28 5.68 -7.42
C ARG A 178 25.14 5.88 -8.42
N ILE A 179 23.93 5.45 -8.06
CA ILE A 179 22.77 5.41 -8.98
C ILE A 179 21.84 6.61 -8.88
N ALA A 180 21.82 7.32 -7.75
CA ALA A 180 20.91 8.44 -7.51
C ALA A 180 21.17 9.62 -8.45
N ALA A 181 20.10 10.37 -8.74
CA ALA A 181 20.21 11.69 -9.36
C ALA A 181 20.86 12.69 -8.38
N PRO A 182 21.55 13.73 -8.87
CA PRO A 182 22.03 14.80 -8.00
C PRO A 182 20.89 15.45 -7.21
N GLY A 183 21.05 15.55 -5.88
CA GLY A 183 20.01 16.11 -5.00
C GLY A 183 18.83 15.20 -4.73
N ALA A 184 18.93 13.90 -5.01
CA ALA A 184 17.87 12.93 -4.71
C ALA A 184 17.51 12.91 -3.22
N HIS A 185 16.22 12.72 -2.94
CA HIS A 185 15.73 12.41 -1.60
C HIS A 185 15.88 10.91 -1.31
N VAL A 186 16.34 10.58 -0.11
CA VAL A 186 16.56 9.19 0.29
C VAL A 186 15.89 8.93 1.63
N VAL A 187 15.02 7.91 1.70
CA VAL A 187 14.33 7.48 2.91
C VAL A 187 14.62 6.00 3.17
N LEU A 188 15.42 5.73 4.20
CA LEU A 188 15.84 4.38 4.55
C LEU A 188 15.32 4.01 5.95
N LEU A 189 14.70 2.83 6.06
CA LEU A 189 14.38 2.26 7.37
C LEU A 189 15.63 1.62 7.97
N VAL A 190 16.03 2.14 9.12
CA VAL A 190 17.13 1.57 9.93
C VAL A 190 16.52 0.59 10.94
N LYS A 191 17.03 -0.63 10.95
CA LYS A 191 16.58 -1.71 11.86
C LYS A 191 17.73 -2.25 12.65
#